data_1363be2b06b55fb1c1e73e5747f76742
#
_entry.id   1363be2b06b55fb1c1e73e5747f76742
#
_cell.length_a   1.000
_cell.length_b   1.000
_cell.length_c   1.000
_cell.angle_alpha   90.00
_cell.angle_beta   90.00
_cell.angle_gamma   90.00
#
_symmetry.space_group_name_H-M   'P 1'
#
loop_
_entity.id
_entity.type
_entity.pdbx_description
1 polymer ?
#
loop_
_entity_poly.entity_id
_entity_poly.type
_entity_poly.pdbx_seq_one_letter_code
_entity_poly.pdbx_strand_id
1 'polypeptide(L)'
;MDADIELVLAAVDSSDEAVDAAEYAIAIAERYDADLHLLHILDQRVMRGVEAGDVSAETVADQQRAVTGRVRERLPETVALSHSGAVGFSPNRLGQTPGSVVLDAAEELEADFLVVPRVSASGTRDEVLGKAALHVLEYASQPVLSV
;
A
#
# COMPACT_ATOMS: atom_id res chain seq x y z
N MET A 1 7.75 -5.07 -27.20
CA MET A 1 7.19 -3.83 -26.69
C MET A 1 7.69 -3.60 -25.28
N ASP A 2 8.35 -2.48 -25.06
CA ASP A 2 8.86 -2.17 -23.74
C ASP A 2 7.78 -1.46 -22.94
N ALA A 3 7.44 -2.02 -21.79
CA ALA A 3 6.53 -1.37 -20.87
C ALA A 3 7.24 -0.18 -20.22
N ASP A 4 6.59 0.97 -20.25
CA ASP A 4 7.14 2.20 -19.69
C ASP A 4 6.68 2.31 -18.23
N ILE A 5 7.47 1.73 -17.34
CA ILE A 5 7.18 1.74 -15.90
C ILE A 5 8.16 2.68 -15.23
N GLU A 6 7.67 3.82 -14.76
CA GLU A 6 8.46 4.84 -14.08
C GLU A 6 8.16 4.90 -12.59
N LEU A 7 6.95 4.49 -12.19
CA LEU A 7 6.53 4.49 -10.79
C LEU A 7 5.76 3.23 -10.46
N VAL A 8 6.23 2.51 -9.43
CA VAL A 8 5.54 1.36 -8.85
C VAL A 8 4.92 1.81 -7.52
N LEU A 9 3.62 1.55 -7.35
CA LEU A 9 2.91 1.81 -6.11
C LEU A 9 2.69 0.49 -5.38
N ALA A 10 3.12 0.40 -4.13
CA ALA A 10 2.86 -0.73 -3.26
C ALA A 10 1.95 -0.30 -2.11
N ALA A 11 0.80 -0.94 -1.98
CA ALA A 11 -0.07 -0.73 -0.82
C ALA A 11 0.42 -1.60 0.33
N VAL A 12 0.62 -1.01 1.49
CA VAL A 12 1.14 -1.70 2.67
C VAL A 12 0.29 -1.36 3.91
N ASP A 13 0.29 -2.25 4.85
CA ASP A 13 -0.20 -2.02 6.22
C ASP A 13 0.94 -2.31 7.19
N SER A 14 0.66 -2.50 8.46
CA SER A 14 1.69 -2.79 9.46
C SER A 14 2.06 -4.26 9.56
N SER A 15 1.52 -5.12 8.69
CA SER A 15 1.75 -6.56 8.74
C SER A 15 3.09 -6.95 8.11
N ASP A 16 3.60 -8.11 8.52
CA ASP A 16 4.81 -8.69 7.92
C ASP A 16 4.57 -9.09 6.47
N GLU A 17 3.36 -9.55 6.15
CA GLU A 17 2.96 -9.91 4.79
C GLU A 17 3.05 -8.71 3.84
N ALA A 18 2.74 -7.52 4.32
CA ALA A 18 2.85 -6.30 3.52
C ALA A 18 4.31 -6.00 3.17
N VAL A 19 5.23 -6.21 4.10
CA VAL A 19 6.66 -6.03 3.83
C VAL A 19 7.15 -7.05 2.81
N ASP A 20 6.70 -8.29 2.91
CA ASP A 20 7.03 -9.32 1.93
C ASP A 20 6.48 -8.97 0.54
N ALA A 21 5.26 -8.45 0.48
CA ALA A 21 4.69 -7.96 -0.78
C ALA A 21 5.51 -6.81 -1.36
N ALA A 22 6.00 -5.92 -0.52
CA ALA A 22 6.83 -4.80 -0.95
C ALA A 22 8.15 -5.26 -1.59
N GLU A 23 8.67 -6.44 -1.22
CA GLU A 23 9.86 -6.99 -1.86
C GLU A 23 9.64 -7.22 -3.36
N TYR A 24 8.45 -7.66 -3.75
CA TYR A 24 8.10 -7.81 -5.16
C TYR A 24 8.06 -6.46 -5.87
N ALA A 25 7.53 -5.45 -5.19
CA ALA A 25 7.51 -4.09 -5.73
C ALA A 25 8.92 -3.55 -5.93
N ILE A 26 9.82 -3.82 -5.00
CA ILE A 26 11.24 -3.46 -5.13
C ILE A 26 11.86 -4.13 -6.36
N ALA A 27 11.61 -5.43 -6.54
CA ALA A 27 12.16 -6.18 -7.66
C ALA A 27 11.67 -5.61 -9.00
N ILE A 28 10.39 -5.24 -9.08
CA ILE A 28 9.82 -4.64 -10.28
C ILE A 28 10.44 -3.25 -10.53
N ALA A 29 10.52 -2.41 -9.49
CA ALA A 29 11.10 -1.08 -9.61
C ALA A 29 12.57 -1.16 -10.05
N GLU A 30 13.33 -2.07 -9.49
CA GLU A 30 14.72 -2.27 -9.88
C GLU A 30 14.84 -2.73 -11.34
N ARG A 31 14.00 -3.69 -11.76
CA ARG A 31 14.04 -4.24 -13.11
C ARG A 31 13.76 -3.19 -14.18
N TYR A 32 12.85 -2.26 -13.90
CA TYR A 32 12.43 -1.23 -14.86
C TYR A 32 13.07 0.13 -14.62
N ASP A 33 13.98 0.22 -13.65
CA ASP A 33 14.60 1.49 -13.24
C ASP A 33 13.55 2.53 -12.87
N ALA A 34 12.55 2.08 -12.11
CA ALA A 34 11.42 2.89 -11.66
C ALA A 34 11.59 3.32 -10.21
N ASP A 35 10.83 4.33 -9.81
CA ASP A 35 10.71 4.73 -8.41
C ASP A 35 9.67 3.85 -7.71
N LEU A 36 9.75 3.77 -6.39
CA LEU A 36 8.80 3.05 -5.55
C LEU A 36 8.09 4.01 -4.61
N HIS A 37 6.76 3.93 -4.60
CA HIS A 37 5.95 4.65 -3.64
C HIS A 37 5.21 3.67 -2.73
N LEU A 38 5.38 3.80 -1.42
CA LEU A 38 4.63 3.03 -0.44
C LEU A 38 3.39 3.81 -0.02
N LEU A 39 2.23 3.20 -0.21
CA LEU A 39 0.97 3.75 0.27
C LEU A 39 0.57 2.98 1.54
N HIS A 40 0.68 3.65 2.69
CA HIS A 40 0.27 3.07 3.97
C HIS A 40 -1.23 3.20 4.13
N ILE A 41 -1.93 2.07 4.17
CA ILE A 41 -3.37 2.05 4.36
C ILE A 41 -3.67 1.79 5.84
N LEU A 42 -4.35 2.73 6.46
CA LEU A 42 -4.78 2.63 7.85
C LEU A 42 -6.14 1.96 7.95
N ASP A 43 -6.26 1.02 8.87
CA ASP A 43 -7.54 0.41 9.21
C ASP A 43 -8.41 1.46 9.93
N GLN A 44 -9.71 1.44 9.64
CA GLN A 44 -10.67 2.32 10.29
C GLN A 44 -10.68 2.14 11.82
N ARG A 45 -10.47 0.92 12.30
CA ARG A 45 -10.39 0.65 13.75
C ARG A 45 -9.23 1.38 14.40
N VAL A 46 -8.11 1.48 13.71
CA VAL A 46 -6.96 2.23 14.19
C VAL A 46 -7.30 3.71 14.27
N MET A 47 -7.96 4.24 13.26
CA MET A 47 -8.39 5.65 13.24
C MET A 47 -9.40 5.95 14.33
N ARG A 48 -10.34 5.05 14.59
CA ARG A 48 -11.28 5.20 15.71
C ARG A 48 -10.55 5.21 17.04
N GLY A 49 -9.54 4.36 17.20
CA GLY A 49 -8.71 4.34 18.39
C GLY A 49 -7.98 5.66 18.60
N VAL A 50 -7.48 6.27 17.54
CA VAL A 50 -6.83 7.58 17.60
C VAL A 50 -7.84 8.66 18.00
N GLU A 51 -9.01 8.67 17.39
CA GLU A 51 -10.07 9.64 17.70
C GLU A 51 -10.57 9.51 19.14
N ALA A 52 -10.65 8.28 19.64
CA ALA A 52 -11.08 8.00 21.01
C ALA A 52 -9.98 8.22 22.06
N GLY A 53 -8.74 8.46 21.62
CA GLY A 53 -7.61 8.62 22.51
C GLY A 53 -6.98 7.32 23.02
N ASP A 54 -7.44 6.16 22.53
CA ASP A 54 -6.90 4.85 22.93
C ASP A 54 -5.57 4.53 22.23
N VAL A 55 -5.36 5.11 21.07
CA VAL A 55 -4.12 4.96 20.28
C VAL A 55 -3.64 6.35 19.92
N SER A 56 -2.35 6.65 20.12
CA SER A 56 -1.82 7.94 19.73
C SER A 56 -1.49 8.00 18.24
N ALA A 57 -1.66 9.17 17.65
CA ALA A 57 -1.26 9.42 16.27
C ALA A 57 0.24 9.19 16.09
N GLU A 58 1.03 9.47 17.11
CA GLU A 58 2.47 9.24 17.12
C GLU A 58 2.79 7.75 17.01
N THR A 59 2.06 6.89 17.72
CA THR A 59 2.21 5.42 17.63
C THR A 59 1.96 4.94 16.21
N VAL A 60 0.91 5.44 15.55
CA VAL A 60 0.60 5.10 14.15
C VAL A 60 1.74 5.54 13.24
N ALA A 61 2.22 6.77 13.41
CA ALA A 61 3.33 7.29 12.62
C ALA A 61 4.61 6.46 12.83
N ASP A 62 4.87 6.02 14.06
CA ASP A 62 6.03 5.16 14.36
C ASP A 62 5.91 3.81 13.67
N GLN A 63 4.73 3.21 13.63
CA GLN A 63 4.49 1.95 12.92
C GLN A 63 4.72 2.11 11.42
N GLN A 64 4.27 3.21 10.83
CA GLN A 64 4.52 3.49 9.42
C GLN A 64 6.00 3.70 9.13
N ARG A 65 6.70 4.41 10.00
CA ARG A 65 8.16 4.59 9.86
C ARG A 65 8.90 3.26 9.97
N ALA A 66 8.45 2.37 10.85
CA ALA A 66 9.05 1.05 11.00
C ALA A 66 8.91 0.22 9.71
N VAL A 67 7.73 0.21 9.10
CA VAL A 67 7.51 -0.48 7.82
C VAL A 67 8.37 0.14 6.72
N THR A 68 8.36 1.46 6.60
CA THR A 68 9.18 2.17 5.62
C THR A 68 10.67 1.85 5.81
N GLY A 69 11.14 1.82 7.06
CA GLY A 69 12.53 1.48 7.38
C GLY A 69 12.90 0.06 6.96
N ARG A 70 12.02 -0.91 7.19
CA ARG A 70 12.23 -2.30 6.78
C ARG A 70 12.31 -2.43 5.26
N VAL A 71 11.47 -1.71 4.54
CA VAL A 71 11.52 -1.67 3.08
C VAL A 71 12.82 -1.00 2.61
N ARG A 72 13.19 0.10 3.24
CA ARG A 72 14.39 0.85 2.88
C ARG A 72 15.66 0.02 3.03
N GLU A 73 15.72 -0.85 4.04
CA GLU A 73 16.86 -1.74 4.25
C GLU A 73 17.08 -2.72 3.08
N ARG A 74 16.01 -3.03 2.34
CA ARG A 74 16.04 -3.97 1.23
C ARG A 74 16.15 -3.27 -0.13
N LEU A 75 16.13 -1.95 -0.12
CA LEU A 75 16.05 -1.14 -1.34
C LEU A 75 17.44 -0.94 -1.94
N PRO A 76 17.64 -1.21 -3.25
CA PRO A 76 18.89 -0.84 -3.91
C PRO A 76 19.00 0.68 -4.05
N GLU A 77 20.21 1.20 -4.12
CA GLU A 77 20.46 2.64 -4.23
C GLU A 77 19.85 3.26 -5.48
N THR A 78 19.61 2.45 -6.49
CA THR A 78 19.07 2.91 -7.78
C THR A 78 17.57 3.21 -7.72
N VAL A 79 16.86 2.78 -6.68
CA VAL A 79 15.42 2.98 -6.55
C VAL A 79 15.14 4.08 -5.53
N ALA A 80 14.49 5.15 -5.97
CA ALA A 80 14.04 6.21 -5.09
C ALA A 80 12.74 5.78 -4.40
N LEU A 81 12.65 6.08 -3.10
CA LEU A 81 11.50 5.71 -2.27
C LEU A 81 10.76 6.95 -1.81
N SER A 82 9.44 6.94 -1.98
CA SER A 82 8.53 7.90 -1.38
C SER A 82 7.41 7.15 -0.65
N HIS A 83 6.68 7.83 0.21
CA HIS A 83 5.58 7.21 0.94
C HIS A 83 4.51 8.22 1.30
N SER A 84 3.29 7.72 1.50
CA SER A 84 2.17 8.51 1.99
C SER A 84 1.23 7.59 2.77
N GLY A 85 0.30 8.17 3.50
CA GLY A 85 -0.69 7.42 4.27
C GLY A 85 -2.10 7.78 3.84
N ALA A 86 -2.99 6.82 3.91
CA ALA A 86 -4.40 7.02 3.64
C ALA A 86 -5.25 6.11 4.53
N VAL A 87 -6.46 6.55 4.84
CA VAL A 87 -7.43 5.72 5.56
C VAL A 87 -8.19 4.89 4.54
N GLY A 88 -8.17 3.57 4.71
CA GLY A 88 -8.78 2.63 3.77
C GLY A 88 -10.28 2.68 3.72
N PHE A 89 -10.90 3.37 4.68
CA PHE A 89 -12.34 3.52 4.74
C PHE A 89 -12.68 4.80 5.51
N SER A 90 -13.63 5.57 5.00
CA SER A 90 -14.12 6.75 5.70
C SER A 90 -15.64 6.67 5.84
N PRO A 91 -16.18 6.72 7.07
CA PRO A 91 -17.62 6.72 7.28
C PRO A 91 -18.29 7.97 6.73
N ASN A 92 -17.52 9.03 6.50
CA ASN A 92 -18.02 10.32 6.03
C ASN A 92 -18.06 10.43 4.51
N ARG A 93 -17.51 9.45 3.78
CA ARG A 93 -17.52 9.43 2.32
C ARG A 93 -18.16 8.15 1.82
N LEU A 94 -19.32 8.31 1.22
CA LEU A 94 -20.03 7.21 0.59
C LEU A 94 -19.21 6.67 -0.60
N GLY A 95 -19.08 5.36 -0.67
CA GLY A 95 -18.38 4.69 -1.76
C GLY A 95 -16.87 4.61 -1.61
N GLN A 96 -16.31 5.16 -0.54
CA GLN A 96 -14.88 5.00 -0.31
C GLN A 96 -14.59 3.63 0.31
N THR A 97 -13.82 2.81 -0.40
CA THR A 97 -13.39 1.48 0.03
C THR A 97 -11.87 1.43 0.04
N PRO A 98 -11.25 0.43 0.69
CA PRO A 98 -9.79 0.30 0.66
C PRO A 98 -9.25 0.22 -0.77
N GLY A 99 -9.96 -0.48 -1.66
CA GLY A 99 -9.57 -0.58 -3.07
C GLY A 99 -9.67 0.75 -3.81
N SER A 100 -10.73 1.51 -3.56
CA SER A 100 -10.88 2.83 -4.21
C SER A 100 -9.81 3.82 -3.74
N VAL A 101 -9.39 3.73 -2.48
CA VAL A 101 -8.29 4.56 -1.94
C VAL A 101 -6.99 4.26 -2.68
N VAL A 102 -6.69 2.98 -2.91
CA VAL A 102 -5.49 2.58 -3.67
C VAL A 102 -5.57 3.09 -5.10
N LEU A 103 -6.71 2.93 -5.77
CA LEU A 103 -6.90 3.37 -7.14
C LEU A 103 -6.81 4.90 -7.28
N ASP A 104 -7.40 5.64 -6.35
CA ASP A 104 -7.32 7.10 -6.34
C ASP A 104 -5.87 7.57 -6.18
N ALA A 105 -5.12 6.97 -5.28
CA ALA A 105 -3.71 7.29 -5.09
C ALA A 105 -2.89 6.95 -6.32
N ALA A 106 -3.16 5.81 -6.95
CA ALA A 106 -2.45 5.38 -8.17
C ALA A 106 -2.70 6.37 -9.31
N GLU A 107 -3.92 6.85 -9.46
CA GLU A 107 -4.27 7.83 -10.48
C GLU A 107 -3.62 9.18 -10.19
N GLU A 108 -3.71 9.64 -8.95
CA GLU A 108 -3.14 10.93 -8.53
C GLU A 108 -1.61 10.96 -8.70
N LEU A 109 -0.94 9.87 -8.38
CA LEU A 109 0.51 9.75 -8.50
C LEU A 109 0.97 9.31 -9.88
N GLU A 110 0.05 8.97 -10.76
CA GLU A 110 0.35 8.44 -12.09
C GLU A 110 1.22 7.18 -12.03
N ALA A 111 0.85 6.28 -11.12
CA ALA A 111 1.56 5.01 -10.97
C ALA A 111 1.34 4.12 -12.19
N ASP A 112 2.40 3.44 -12.62
CA ASP A 112 2.40 2.61 -13.82
C ASP A 112 2.23 1.12 -13.52
N PHE A 113 2.43 0.75 -12.27
CA PHE A 113 2.33 -0.65 -11.81
C PHE A 113 1.90 -0.65 -10.35
N LEU A 114 0.97 -1.54 -9.99
CA LEU A 114 0.46 -1.65 -8.63
C LEU A 114 0.81 -3.01 -8.03
N VAL A 115 1.23 -3.01 -6.77
CA VAL A 115 1.46 -4.24 -6.00
C VAL A 115 0.56 -4.19 -4.77
N VAL A 116 -0.28 -5.20 -4.58
CA VAL A 116 -1.25 -5.27 -3.48
C VAL A 116 -1.15 -6.62 -2.80
N PRO A 117 -1.04 -6.65 -1.46
CA PRO A 117 -1.07 -7.92 -0.74
C PRO A 117 -2.43 -8.61 -0.86
N ARG A 118 -2.42 -9.92 -0.95
CA ARG A 118 -3.64 -10.72 -0.85
C ARG A 118 -4.01 -10.93 0.62
N VAL A 119 -5.23 -11.42 0.86
CA VAL A 119 -5.62 -11.86 2.19
C VAL A 119 -4.67 -12.98 2.63
N SER A 120 -4.14 -12.88 3.85
CA SER A 120 -3.30 -13.92 4.38
C SER A 120 -4.07 -15.24 4.50
N ALA A 121 -3.35 -16.36 4.41
CA ALA A 121 -3.93 -17.69 4.50
C ALA A 121 -4.63 -17.93 5.85
N SER A 122 -4.32 -17.15 6.87
CA SER A 122 -4.96 -17.26 8.18
C SER A 122 -6.42 -16.81 8.16
N GLY A 123 -6.84 -16.01 7.20
CA GLY A 123 -8.24 -15.65 6.95
C GLY A 123 -8.99 -15.04 8.12
N THR A 124 -8.29 -14.69 9.18
CA THR A 124 -8.90 -14.37 10.47
C THR A 124 -9.26 -12.91 10.62
N ARG A 125 -8.95 -12.09 9.62
CA ARG A 125 -9.22 -10.66 9.72
C ARG A 125 -9.78 -10.11 8.45
N ASP A 126 -10.70 -9.19 8.59
CA ASP A 126 -11.08 -8.24 7.57
C ASP A 126 -9.90 -7.31 7.31
N GLU A 127 -8.83 -7.86 6.78
CA GLU A 127 -7.67 -7.06 6.44
C GLU A 127 -8.05 -6.11 5.32
N VAL A 128 -7.82 -4.85 5.58
CA VAL A 128 -8.12 -3.76 4.67
C VAL A 128 -7.56 -4.05 3.28
N LEU A 129 -6.31 -4.50 3.21
CA LEU A 129 -5.63 -4.74 1.95
C LEU A 129 -6.11 -5.99 1.22
N GLY A 130 -6.60 -7.00 1.95
CA GLY A 130 -7.17 -8.19 1.31
C GLY A 130 -8.42 -7.88 0.51
N LYS A 131 -9.27 -7.01 1.03
CA LYS A 131 -10.45 -6.52 0.31
C LYS A 131 -10.06 -5.60 -0.82
N ALA A 132 -9.04 -4.80 -0.63
CA ALA A 132 -8.53 -3.88 -1.64
C ALA A 132 -8.03 -4.62 -2.87
N ALA A 133 -7.36 -5.75 -2.69
CA ALA A 133 -6.76 -6.49 -3.80
C ALA A 133 -7.78 -6.88 -4.87
N LEU A 134 -8.93 -7.40 -4.48
CA LEU A 134 -9.98 -7.79 -5.43
C LEU A 134 -10.51 -6.59 -6.21
N HIS A 135 -10.76 -5.49 -5.53
CA HIS A 135 -11.27 -4.27 -6.15
C HIS A 135 -10.24 -3.68 -7.12
N VAL A 136 -8.98 -3.65 -6.70
CA VAL A 136 -7.90 -3.10 -7.54
C VAL A 136 -7.70 -3.97 -8.79
N LEU A 137 -7.71 -5.30 -8.65
CA LEU A 137 -7.58 -6.21 -9.78
C LEU A 137 -8.71 -6.02 -10.80
N GLU A 138 -9.92 -5.71 -10.32
CA GLU A 138 -11.08 -5.54 -11.19
C GLU A 138 -11.07 -4.20 -11.93
N TYR A 139 -10.68 -3.13 -11.26
CA TYR A 139 -10.89 -1.77 -11.77
C TYR A 139 -9.64 -1.01 -12.14
N ALA A 140 -8.45 -1.50 -11.82
CA ALA A 140 -7.21 -0.79 -12.17
C ALA A 140 -7.00 -0.76 -13.69
N SER A 141 -6.53 0.38 -14.18
CA SER A 141 -6.09 0.51 -15.57
C SER A 141 -4.63 0.06 -15.76
N GLN A 142 -3.87 0.00 -14.68
CA GLN A 142 -2.47 -0.40 -14.70
C GLN A 142 -2.34 -1.92 -14.46
N PRO A 143 -1.20 -2.52 -14.84
CA PRO A 143 -0.86 -3.86 -14.37
C PRO A 143 -0.86 -3.94 -12.85
N VAL A 144 -1.38 -5.04 -12.32
CA VAL A 144 -1.47 -5.27 -10.87
C VAL A 144 -0.89 -6.63 -10.55
N LEU A 145 -0.01 -6.66 -9.56
CA LEU A 145 0.49 -7.89 -8.98
C LEU A 145 -0.10 -8.03 -7.58
N SER A 146 -0.88 -9.09 -7.37
CA SER A 146 -1.42 -9.43 -6.05
C SER A 146 -0.56 -10.53 -5.45
N VAL A 147 0.01 -10.26 -4.31
CA VAL A 147 0.98 -11.15 -3.67
C VAL A 147 0.42 -11.79 -2.41
#